data_63ad4fe59790730567ddd3a44f83d98e
#
_entry.id   63ad4fe59790730567ddd3a44f83d98e
#
_cell.length_a   1.000
_cell.length_b   1.000
_cell.length_c   1.000
_cell.angle_alpha   90.00
_cell.angle_beta   90.00
_cell.angle_gamma   90.00
#
_symmetry.space_group_name_H-M   'P 1'
#
loop_
_entity.id
_entity.type
_entity.pdbx_description
1 polymer ?
#
loop_
_entity_poly.entity_id
_entity_poly.type
_entity_poly.pdbx_seq_one_letter_code
_entity_poly.pdbx_strand_id
1 'polypeptide(L)'
;MPYRVIVQGTGFVGKMVIRELVAHPDFEIVGCIVSDPAKNGRDAGEIAGIGPIGVVATTDIDAALAIPADALAHFGPTAALAAQNIDHMSRALRAGKNVVSTAMTPFVYPKSCPRSMIEPLEKACLEGNTSCFTTGIDPGFANDLFPMTLMGLCGRVDRVRIQEILDYSTYTGDYSTMGFGEPLEKKAILENPQVLIFAWGHTIPMVADAIGAELEKIDTIYEKWEAPERIVFPHGAIEAGTCGAVRFEIRGWVGGEPRIVVEHTNRITTAAAPHWPRPKIEDNDAYRIVVEGSPNIVQETAFRGAGGDANAGGCLATGMRAVNAIPAVCAAKPGLLSPLDLPLIPGHHNMHLNRRTAR
;
A
#
# COMPACT_ATOMS: atom_id res chain seq x y z
N MET A 1 -3.02 -5.79 27.77
CA MET A 1 -3.05 -7.07 27.02
C MET A 1 -2.72 -6.75 25.57
N PRO A 2 -2.00 -7.62 24.83
CA PRO A 2 -1.73 -7.41 23.43
C PRO A 2 -3.03 -7.46 22.61
N TYR A 3 -3.06 -6.74 21.48
CA TYR A 3 -4.13 -6.86 20.49
C TYR A 3 -4.05 -8.23 19.81
N ARG A 4 -5.15 -8.94 19.77
CA ARG A 4 -5.28 -10.25 19.13
C ARG A 4 -5.60 -10.06 17.65
N VAL A 5 -4.71 -10.54 16.78
CA VAL A 5 -4.76 -10.26 15.35
C VAL A 5 -4.88 -11.55 14.54
N ILE A 6 -5.85 -11.60 13.64
CA ILE A 6 -5.91 -12.60 12.56
C ILE A 6 -5.20 -11.98 11.35
N VAL A 7 -4.23 -12.70 10.80
CA VAL A 7 -3.52 -12.27 9.57
C VAL A 7 -4.14 -12.97 8.37
N GLN A 8 -4.61 -12.21 7.38
CA GLN A 8 -5.09 -12.74 6.12
C GLN A 8 -4.15 -12.38 4.97
N GLY A 9 -3.71 -13.39 4.25
CA GLY A 9 -2.76 -13.27 3.15
C GLY A 9 -1.32 -13.51 3.61
N THR A 10 -0.68 -14.51 2.99
CA THR A 10 0.71 -14.93 3.26
C THR A 10 1.56 -14.78 2.00
N GLY A 11 1.33 -13.72 1.24
CA GLY A 11 2.20 -13.23 0.17
C GLY A 11 3.43 -12.53 0.74
N PHE A 12 4.08 -11.71 -0.08
CA PHE A 12 5.31 -11.03 0.30
C PHE A 12 5.13 -10.16 1.56
N VAL A 13 4.15 -9.25 1.55
CA VAL A 13 3.85 -8.36 2.69
C VAL A 13 3.40 -9.15 3.92
N GLY A 14 2.45 -10.08 3.78
CA GLY A 14 1.91 -10.81 4.93
C GLY A 14 2.95 -11.67 5.65
N LYS A 15 3.91 -12.27 4.94
CA LYS A 15 5.03 -12.98 5.57
C LYS A 15 5.94 -12.05 6.37
N MET A 16 6.20 -10.85 5.86
CA MET A 16 6.99 -9.84 6.59
C MET A 16 6.27 -9.41 7.86
N VAL A 17 4.97 -9.15 7.76
CA VAL A 17 4.14 -8.77 8.92
C VAL A 17 4.12 -9.88 9.98
N ILE A 18 3.96 -11.15 9.61
CA ILE A 18 4.02 -12.26 10.58
C ILE A 18 5.34 -12.26 11.33
N ARG A 19 6.47 -12.06 10.64
CA ARG A 19 7.81 -12.00 11.25
C ARG A 19 7.94 -10.87 12.28
N GLU A 20 7.40 -9.71 11.97
CA GLU A 20 7.46 -8.55 12.87
C GLU A 20 6.49 -8.71 14.06
N LEU A 21 5.27 -9.18 13.83
CA LEU A 21 4.26 -9.33 14.88
C LEU A 21 4.66 -10.35 15.96
N VAL A 22 5.30 -11.45 15.59
CA VAL A 22 5.72 -12.48 16.56
C VAL A 22 6.65 -11.93 17.65
N ALA A 23 7.44 -10.92 17.33
CA ALA A 23 8.37 -10.31 18.29
C ALA A 23 7.82 -9.02 18.91
N HIS A 24 6.63 -8.57 18.53
CA HIS A 24 6.07 -7.29 18.97
C HIS A 24 5.23 -7.45 20.24
N PRO A 25 5.52 -6.69 21.33
CA PRO A 25 4.84 -6.90 22.61
C PRO A 25 3.35 -6.51 22.61
N ASP A 26 2.92 -5.66 21.70
CA ASP A 26 1.55 -5.14 21.64
C ASP A 26 0.61 -6.05 20.82
N PHE A 27 1.11 -7.08 20.14
CA PHE A 27 0.31 -7.91 19.26
C PHE A 27 0.49 -9.41 19.51
N GLU A 28 -0.60 -10.15 19.34
CA GLU A 28 -0.64 -11.61 19.39
C GLU A 28 -1.31 -12.13 18.13
N ILE A 29 -0.59 -12.93 17.31
CA ILE A 29 -1.20 -13.60 16.17
C ILE A 29 -2.02 -14.77 16.67
N VAL A 30 -3.34 -14.75 16.47
CA VAL A 30 -4.28 -15.77 16.94
C VAL A 30 -4.90 -16.60 15.81
N GLY A 31 -4.73 -16.18 14.56
CA GLY A 31 -5.24 -16.89 13.39
C GLY A 31 -4.51 -16.45 12.12
N CYS A 32 -4.55 -17.33 11.12
CA CYS A 32 -3.96 -17.06 9.80
C CYS A 32 -4.88 -17.60 8.70
N ILE A 33 -5.32 -16.70 7.79
CA ILE A 33 -6.16 -17.05 6.63
C ILE A 33 -5.29 -17.06 5.38
N VAL A 34 -5.37 -18.15 4.62
CA VAL A 34 -4.65 -18.35 3.36
C VAL A 34 -5.62 -18.69 2.24
N SER A 35 -5.33 -18.26 1.00
CA SER A 35 -6.09 -18.63 -0.19
C SER A 35 -5.52 -19.86 -0.91
N ASP A 36 -4.22 -20.13 -0.73
CA ASP A 36 -3.52 -21.26 -1.34
C ASP A 36 -3.80 -22.55 -0.55
N PRO A 37 -4.47 -23.56 -1.14
CA PRO A 37 -4.75 -24.82 -0.47
C PRO A 37 -3.48 -25.57 0.02
N ALA A 38 -2.34 -25.37 -0.63
CA ALA A 38 -1.07 -25.98 -0.22
C ALA A 38 -0.53 -25.45 1.12
N LYS A 39 -1.05 -24.32 1.59
CA LYS A 39 -0.72 -23.71 2.87
C LYS A 39 -1.71 -24.06 3.98
N ASN A 40 -2.87 -24.63 3.62
CA ASN A 40 -3.88 -25.04 4.60
C ASN A 40 -3.34 -26.10 5.56
N GLY A 41 -3.54 -25.91 6.85
CA GLY A 41 -3.04 -26.80 7.89
C GLY A 41 -1.57 -26.63 8.27
N ARG A 42 -0.82 -25.73 7.59
CA ARG A 42 0.58 -25.43 7.93
C ARG A 42 0.66 -24.35 9.00
N ASP A 43 1.74 -24.36 9.76
CA ASP A 43 2.01 -23.27 10.73
C ASP A 43 2.33 -21.95 10.03
N ALA A 44 1.77 -20.85 10.50
CA ALA A 44 1.96 -19.52 9.92
C ALA A 44 3.41 -19.01 9.99
N GLY A 45 4.13 -19.35 11.04
CA GLY A 45 5.55 -19.03 11.20
C GLY A 45 6.43 -19.84 10.23
N GLU A 46 6.10 -21.13 9.99
CA GLU A 46 6.77 -21.92 8.96
C GLU A 46 6.53 -21.34 7.56
N ILE A 47 5.30 -20.92 7.26
CA ILE A 47 4.97 -20.22 5.99
C ILE A 47 5.78 -18.92 5.87
N ALA A 48 5.97 -18.21 6.99
CA ALA A 48 6.77 -16.98 7.04
C ALA A 48 8.28 -17.22 7.07
N GLY A 49 8.75 -18.47 7.29
CA GLY A 49 10.16 -18.84 7.30
C GLY A 49 10.89 -18.54 8.62
N ILE A 50 10.17 -18.51 9.76
CA ILE A 50 10.72 -18.24 11.10
C ILE A 50 10.58 -19.42 12.08
N GLY A 51 10.16 -20.62 11.57
CA GLY A 51 9.82 -21.76 12.40
C GLY A 51 8.40 -21.68 12.98
N PRO A 52 7.94 -22.73 13.67
CA PRO A 52 6.57 -22.80 14.16
C PRO A 52 6.29 -21.78 15.27
N ILE A 53 5.11 -21.17 15.19
CA ILE A 53 4.59 -20.21 16.18
C ILE A 53 3.30 -20.70 16.87
N GLY A 54 2.82 -21.89 16.49
CA GLY A 54 1.61 -22.52 17.05
C GLY A 54 0.29 -22.01 16.44
N VAL A 55 0.34 -21.23 15.35
CA VAL A 55 -0.84 -20.72 14.65
C VAL A 55 -1.02 -21.44 13.33
N VAL A 56 -2.06 -22.27 13.24
CA VAL A 56 -2.36 -23.05 12.03
C VAL A 56 -3.10 -22.20 11.02
N ALA A 57 -2.58 -22.14 9.79
CA ALA A 57 -3.20 -21.44 8.67
C ALA A 57 -4.40 -22.25 8.13
N THR A 58 -5.49 -21.55 7.78
CA THR A 58 -6.69 -22.15 7.25
C THR A 58 -7.21 -21.43 6.01
N THR A 59 -7.83 -22.18 5.10
CA THR A 59 -8.63 -21.66 3.99
C THR A 59 -10.09 -21.42 4.39
N ASP A 60 -10.51 -21.91 5.55
CA ASP A 60 -11.86 -21.72 6.10
C ASP A 60 -11.93 -20.38 6.85
N ILE A 61 -12.52 -19.38 6.19
CA ILE A 61 -12.68 -18.06 6.76
C ILE A 61 -13.63 -18.04 7.96
N ASP A 62 -14.70 -18.87 7.97
CA ASP A 62 -15.65 -18.89 9.07
C ASP A 62 -15.02 -19.46 10.33
N ALA A 63 -14.25 -20.54 10.20
CA ALA A 63 -13.48 -21.09 11.30
C ALA A 63 -12.47 -20.08 11.85
N ALA A 64 -11.77 -19.34 10.98
CA ALA A 64 -10.84 -18.31 11.41
C ALA A 64 -11.54 -17.13 12.11
N LEU A 65 -12.67 -16.67 11.56
CA LEU A 65 -13.43 -15.55 12.14
C LEU A 65 -14.18 -15.94 13.44
N ALA A 66 -14.36 -17.22 13.74
CA ALA A 66 -14.86 -17.68 15.03
C ALA A 66 -13.84 -17.49 16.17
N ILE A 67 -12.55 -17.33 15.86
CA ILE A 67 -11.51 -17.06 16.87
C ILE A 67 -11.73 -15.68 17.46
N PRO A 68 -11.76 -15.52 18.81
CA PRO A 68 -11.78 -14.19 19.43
C PRO A 68 -10.54 -13.39 19.04
N ALA A 69 -10.75 -12.23 18.43
CA ALA A 69 -9.68 -11.33 17.98
C ALA A 69 -10.18 -9.88 17.92
N ASP A 70 -9.26 -8.92 18.08
CA ASP A 70 -9.55 -7.48 18.03
C ASP A 70 -9.55 -6.96 16.62
N ALA A 71 -8.71 -7.56 15.74
CA ALA A 71 -8.54 -7.10 14.37
C ALA A 71 -8.23 -8.23 13.38
N LEU A 72 -8.65 -8.00 12.13
CA LEU A 72 -8.16 -8.68 10.92
C LEU A 72 -7.17 -7.77 10.21
N ALA A 73 -5.93 -8.23 10.05
CA ALA A 73 -4.91 -7.58 9.20
C ALA A 73 -4.89 -8.26 7.82
N HIS A 74 -5.35 -7.54 6.80
CA HIS A 74 -5.66 -8.10 5.48
C HIS A 74 -4.67 -7.62 4.41
N PHE A 75 -3.92 -8.54 3.81
CA PHE A 75 -2.82 -8.32 2.85
C PHE A 75 -3.03 -9.04 1.51
N GLY A 76 -4.25 -9.07 1.04
CA GLY A 76 -4.59 -9.71 -0.25
C GLY A 76 -4.30 -8.80 -1.46
N PRO A 77 -4.32 -9.35 -2.70
CA PRO A 77 -4.23 -8.57 -3.92
C PRO A 77 -5.55 -7.80 -4.20
N THR A 78 -5.43 -6.55 -4.66
CA THR A 78 -6.59 -5.67 -4.88
C THR A 78 -7.42 -6.05 -6.11
N ALA A 79 -6.82 -5.94 -7.30
CA ALA A 79 -7.58 -5.91 -8.54
C ALA A 79 -8.24 -7.26 -8.89
N ALA A 80 -7.53 -8.35 -8.67
CA ALA A 80 -7.99 -9.69 -9.05
C ALA A 80 -9.10 -10.25 -8.15
N LEU A 81 -9.18 -9.80 -6.88
CA LEU A 81 -10.05 -10.38 -5.85
C LEU A 81 -10.92 -9.33 -5.13
N ALA A 82 -11.23 -8.19 -5.77
CA ALA A 82 -11.94 -7.09 -5.11
C ALA A 82 -13.27 -7.52 -4.46
N ALA A 83 -14.11 -8.27 -5.16
CA ALA A 83 -15.39 -8.74 -4.61
C ALA A 83 -15.21 -9.67 -3.41
N GLN A 84 -14.23 -10.58 -3.47
CA GLN A 84 -13.90 -11.49 -2.38
C GLN A 84 -13.31 -10.72 -1.19
N ASN A 85 -12.44 -9.74 -1.44
CA ASN A 85 -11.88 -8.90 -0.37
C ASN A 85 -12.98 -8.14 0.37
N ILE A 86 -13.94 -7.55 -0.34
CA ILE A 86 -15.09 -6.84 0.26
C ILE A 86 -15.95 -7.81 1.09
N ASP A 87 -16.20 -9.03 0.60
CA ASP A 87 -16.93 -10.06 1.35
C ASP A 87 -16.18 -10.44 2.64
N HIS A 88 -14.90 -10.79 2.54
CA HIS A 88 -14.10 -11.19 3.69
C HIS A 88 -14.00 -10.08 4.74
N MET A 89 -13.74 -8.84 4.31
CA MET A 89 -13.69 -7.69 5.21
C MET A 89 -15.05 -7.45 5.88
N SER A 90 -16.16 -7.53 5.12
CA SER A 90 -17.52 -7.37 5.65
C SER A 90 -17.87 -8.43 6.69
N ARG A 91 -17.47 -9.68 6.46
CA ARG A 91 -17.69 -10.80 7.41
C ARG A 91 -16.88 -10.60 8.69
N ALA A 92 -15.62 -10.16 8.59
CA ALA A 92 -14.78 -9.86 9.75
C ALA A 92 -15.38 -8.73 10.59
N LEU A 93 -15.83 -7.64 9.94
CA LEU A 93 -16.45 -6.50 10.61
C LEU A 93 -17.73 -6.92 11.35
N ARG A 94 -18.63 -7.68 10.71
CA ARG A 94 -19.85 -8.23 11.37
C ARG A 94 -19.53 -9.16 12.53
N ALA A 95 -18.42 -9.89 12.45
CA ALA A 95 -17.95 -10.76 13.52
C ALA A 95 -17.25 -10.01 14.68
N GLY A 96 -17.40 -8.67 14.72
CA GLY A 96 -16.84 -7.84 15.80
C GLY A 96 -15.32 -7.60 15.70
N LYS A 97 -14.72 -7.79 14.54
CA LYS A 97 -13.28 -7.57 14.32
C LYS A 97 -13.06 -6.32 13.50
N ASN A 98 -12.25 -5.40 14.01
CA ASN A 98 -11.79 -4.26 13.22
C ASN A 98 -10.95 -4.74 12.04
N VAL A 99 -10.93 -4.00 10.94
CA VAL A 99 -10.14 -4.38 9.77
C VAL A 99 -9.11 -3.31 9.44
N VAL A 100 -7.85 -3.72 9.33
CA VAL A 100 -6.80 -2.93 8.68
C VAL A 100 -6.38 -3.65 7.40
N SER A 101 -6.29 -2.93 6.28
CA SER A 101 -6.05 -3.58 4.99
C SER A 101 -5.06 -2.82 4.13
N THR A 102 -4.27 -3.55 3.36
CA THR A 102 -3.47 -3.00 2.25
C THR A 102 -4.01 -3.45 0.89
N ALA A 103 -5.06 -4.26 0.88
CA ALA A 103 -5.53 -4.96 -0.32
C ALA A 103 -6.52 -4.17 -1.16
N MET A 104 -7.20 -3.18 -0.59
CA MET A 104 -8.24 -2.42 -1.29
C MET A 104 -7.85 -0.94 -1.35
N THR A 105 -6.87 -0.63 -2.19
CA THR A 105 -6.31 0.72 -2.33
C THR A 105 -7.35 1.84 -2.53
N PRO A 106 -8.50 1.64 -3.23
CA PRO A 106 -9.54 2.67 -3.29
C PRO A 106 -10.06 3.13 -1.92
N PHE A 107 -10.05 2.22 -0.95
CA PHE A 107 -10.57 2.50 0.39
C PHE A 107 -9.61 3.31 1.28
N VAL A 108 -8.49 3.78 0.75
CA VAL A 108 -7.69 4.82 1.44
C VAL A 108 -8.49 6.11 1.61
N TYR A 109 -9.45 6.35 0.70
CA TYR A 109 -10.41 7.43 0.80
C TYR A 109 -11.82 6.97 0.41
N PRO A 110 -12.56 6.32 1.34
CA PRO A 110 -13.88 5.75 1.06
C PRO A 110 -14.89 6.76 0.52
N LYS A 111 -14.81 8.02 0.93
CA LYS A 111 -15.70 9.10 0.48
C LYS A 111 -15.73 9.28 -1.04
N SER A 112 -14.63 8.96 -1.73
CA SER A 112 -14.53 9.05 -3.20
C SER A 112 -14.90 7.76 -3.94
N CYS A 113 -15.22 6.69 -3.21
CA CYS A 113 -15.55 5.41 -3.82
C CYS A 113 -17.03 5.32 -4.25
N PRO A 114 -17.35 4.50 -5.27
CA PRO A 114 -18.73 4.19 -5.62
C PRO A 114 -19.49 3.59 -4.43
N ARG A 115 -20.73 4.02 -4.22
CA ARG A 115 -21.58 3.53 -3.12
C ARG A 115 -21.70 2.01 -3.07
N SER A 116 -21.81 1.36 -4.23
CA SER A 116 -21.89 -0.10 -4.34
C SER A 116 -20.70 -0.84 -3.75
N MET A 117 -19.53 -0.22 -3.66
CA MET A 117 -18.33 -0.81 -3.06
C MET A 117 -18.24 -0.59 -1.54
N ILE A 118 -18.68 0.57 -1.06
CA ILE A 118 -18.51 0.95 0.36
C ILE A 118 -19.71 0.58 1.22
N GLU A 119 -20.95 0.59 0.67
CA GLU A 119 -22.17 0.31 1.43
C GLU A 119 -22.17 -1.04 2.17
N PRO A 120 -21.69 -2.16 1.57
CA PRO A 120 -21.60 -3.44 2.28
C PRO A 120 -20.69 -3.37 3.52
N LEU A 121 -19.60 -2.61 3.42
CA LEU A 121 -18.62 -2.42 4.51
C LEU A 121 -19.14 -1.47 5.58
N GLU A 122 -19.76 -0.35 5.19
CA GLU A 122 -20.38 0.59 6.14
C GLU A 122 -21.44 -0.10 6.98
N LYS A 123 -22.33 -0.90 6.32
CA LYS A 123 -23.33 -1.70 7.02
C LYS A 123 -22.69 -2.69 7.96
N ALA A 124 -21.63 -3.38 7.53
CA ALA A 124 -20.93 -4.35 8.36
C ALA A 124 -20.25 -3.69 9.57
N CYS A 125 -19.65 -2.49 9.41
CA CYS A 125 -19.10 -1.72 10.52
C CYS A 125 -20.14 -1.40 11.59
N LEU A 126 -21.33 -0.96 11.17
CA LEU A 126 -22.43 -0.63 12.09
C LEU A 126 -22.98 -1.86 12.80
N GLU A 127 -23.19 -2.97 12.07
CA GLU A 127 -23.69 -4.23 12.61
C GLU A 127 -22.74 -4.84 13.65
N GLY A 128 -21.43 -4.79 13.37
CA GLY A 128 -20.40 -5.36 14.26
C GLY A 128 -19.83 -4.39 15.30
N ASN A 129 -20.23 -3.12 15.29
CA ASN A 129 -19.65 -2.03 16.09
C ASN A 129 -18.12 -1.94 15.90
N THR A 130 -17.66 -1.95 14.63
CA THR A 130 -16.27 -2.05 14.21
C THR A 130 -15.88 -0.96 13.22
N SER A 131 -14.59 -0.83 12.99
CA SER A 131 -14.02 0.12 12.03
C SER A 131 -13.16 -0.57 10.99
N CYS A 132 -13.10 0.01 9.79
CA CYS A 132 -12.27 -0.46 8.69
C CYS A 132 -11.37 0.67 8.20
N PHE A 133 -10.07 0.38 8.07
CA PHE A 133 -9.07 1.32 7.59
C PHE A 133 -8.17 0.66 6.55
N THR A 134 -8.13 1.24 5.36
CA THR A 134 -7.18 0.83 4.32
C THR A 134 -6.03 1.82 4.26
N THR A 135 -4.82 1.29 4.21
CA THR A 135 -3.58 2.07 4.20
C THR A 135 -2.43 1.25 3.62
N GLY A 136 -1.27 1.84 3.52
CA GLY A 136 -0.04 1.22 3.04
C GLY A 136 1.05 2.28 2.98
N ILE A 137 1.98 2.13 2.04
CA ILE A 137 2.97 3.16 1.76
C ILE A 137 2.52 4.03 0.57
N ASP A 138 2.04 3.39 -0.49
CA ASP A 138 1.62 4.03 -1.73
C ASP A 138 0.46 3.23 -2.38
N PRO A 139 -0.79 3.69 -2.17
CA PRO A 139 -1.24 4.78 -1.30
C PRO A 139 -1.31 4.38 0.18
N GLY A 140 -1.45 5.36 1.07
CA GLY A 140 -1.70 5.19 2.51
C GLY A 140 -0.74 5.96 3.43
N PHE A 141 0.40 6.43 2.88
CA PHE A 141 1.35 7.26 3.62
C PHE A 141 2.08 8.24 2.70
N ALA A 142 2.92 7.74 1.77
CA ALA A 142 3.80 8.57 0.94
C ALA A 142 3.02 9.47 -0.02
N ASN A 143 1.85 9.02 -0.51
CA ASN A 143 1.04 9.75 -1.49
C ASN A 143 -0.07 10.61 -0.87
N ASP A 144 -0.31 10.49 0.42
CA ASP A 144 -1.44 11.17 1.07
C ASP A 144 -1.06 11.78 2.43
N LEU A 145 -0.95 11.00 3.48
CA LEU A 145 -0.73 11.52 4.83
C LEU A 145 0.54 12.37 4.93
N PHE A 146 1.64 11.93 4.32
CA PHE A 146 2.91 12.64 4.41
C PHE A 146 2.89 13.98 3.65
N PRO A 147 2.47 14.05 2.37
CA PRO A 147 2.32 15.34 1.69
C PRO A 147 1.30 16.26 2.37
N MET A 148 0.16 15.75 2.87
CA MET A 148 -0.80 16.56 3.62
C MET A 148 -0.16 17.16 4.89
N THR A 149 0.65 16.38 5.61
CA THR A 149 1.39 16.85 6.79
C THR A 149 2.37 17.97 6.43
N LEU A 150 3.12 17.83 5.32
CA LEU A 150 4.05 18.86 4.84
C LEU A 150 3.34 20.13 4.40
N MET A 151 2.21 20.00 3.70
CA MET A 151 1.40 21.16 3.30
C MET A 151 0.85 21.96 4.49
N GLY A 152 0.69 21.34 5.66
CA GLY A 152 0.35 22.02 6.91
C GLY A 152 1.41 23.05 7.38
N LEU A 153 2.61 23.06 6.78
CA LEU A 153 3.66 24.06 7.03
C LEU A 153 3.54 25.28 6.09
N CYS A 154 2.65 25.22 5.10
CA CYS A 154 2.52 26.25 4.08
C CYS A 154 1.39 27.24 4.39
N GLY A 155 1.66 28.53 4.24
CA GLY A 155 0.62 29.56 4.21
C GLY A 155 -0.14 29.62 2.86
N ARG A 156 0.45 29.05 1.80
CA ARG A 156 -0.16 28.91 0.47
C ARG A 156 0.41 27.67 -0.22
N VAL A 157 -0.45 26.89 -0.87
CA VAL A 157 -0.08 25.78 -1.75
C VAL A 157 -0.59 26.10 -3.15
N ASP A 158 0.32 26.17 -4.12
CA ASP A 158 -0.01 26.41 -5.53
C ASP A 158 -0.09 25.08 -6.31
N ARG A 159 0.78 24.13 -5.98
CA ARG A 159 0.84 22.78 -6.57
C ARG A 159 1.50 21.81 -5.62
N VAL A 160 1.08 20.54 -5.67
CA VAL A 160 1.79 19.42 -5.04
C VAL A 160 2.02 18.32 -6.07
N ARG A 161 3.26 17.86 -6.16
CA ARG A 161 3.66 16.68 -6.93
C ARG A 161 4.25 15.65 -5.99
N ILE A 162 3.72 14.45 -6.07
CA ILE A 162 4.05 13.31 -5.22
C ILE A 162 4.57 12.22 -6.13
N GLN A 163 5.81 11.77 -5.91
CA GLN A 163 6.50 10.88 -6.83
C GLN A 163 6.94 9.59 -6.12
N GLU A 164 6.62 8.46 -6.73
CA GLU A 164 7.29 7.19 -6.50
C GLU A 164 8.35 7.00 -7.59
N ILE A 165 9.62 6.82 -7.23
CA ILE A 165 10.74 6.59 -8.14
C ILE A 165 11.43 5.31 -7.70
N LEU A 166 11.13 4.18 -8.34
CA LEU A 166 11.60 2.86 -7.89
C LEU A 166 12.29 2.04 -9.00
N ASP A 167 13.27 1.26 -8.55
CA ASP A 167 13.88 0.15 -9.28
C ASP A 167 13.19 -1.16 -8.91
N TYR A 168 12.55 -1.80 -9.87
CA TYR A 168 11.80 -3.05 -9.68
C TYR A 168 12.64 -4.32 -9.87
N SER A 169 13.95 -4.21 -10.08
CA SER A 169 14.82 -5.37 -10.37
C SER A 169 14.80 -6.45 -9.29
N THR A 170 14.60 -6.07 -8.03
CA THR A 170 14.51 -7.00 -6.89
C THR A 170 13.08 -7.30 -6.44
N TYR A 171 12.07 -6.68 -7.08
CA TYR A 171 10.68 -6.90 -6.73
C TYR A 171 10.22 -8.30 -7.16
N THR A 172 9.72 -9.09 -6.20
CA THR A 172 9.26 -10.46 -6.42
C THR A 172 7.73 -10.59 -6.51
N GLY A 173 7.01 -9.47 -6.43
CA GLY A 173 5.57 -9.43 -6.67
C GLY A 173 5.22 -9.43 -8.16
N ASP A 174 3.92 -9.43 -8.47
CA ASP A 174 3.43 -9.36 -9.85
C ASP A 174 3.48 -7.91 -10.38
N TYR A 175 4.29 -7.69 -11.40
CA TYR A 175 4.38 -6.43 -12.14
C TYR A 175 3.96 -6.57 -13.62
N SER A 176 3.34 -7.68 -14.00
CA SER A 176 2.89 -7.95 -15.38
C SER A 176 1.90 -6.88 -15.90
N THR A 177 1.14 -6.27 -14.98
CA THR A 177 0.18 -5.21 -15.30
C THR A 177 0.82 -3.94 -15.82
N MET A 178 2.13 -3.70 -15.55
CA MET A 178 2.90 -2.55 -16.01
C MET A 178 3.37 -2.68 -17.45
N GLY A 179 3.44 -3.93 -17.99
CA GLY A 179 3.87 -4.19 -19.37
C GLY A 179 5.37 -4.35 -19.54
N PHE A 180 6.15 -4.53 -18.47
CA PHE A 180 7.59 -4.83 -18.58
C PHE A 180 7.86 -6.08 -19.42
N GLY A 181 8.84 -6.00 -20.33
CA GLY A 181 9.21 -7.06 -21.25
C GLY A 181 8.26 -7.28 -22.43
N GLU A 182 7.16 -6.52 -22.49
CA GLU A 182 6.22 -6.60 -23.60
C GLU A 182 6.58 -5.62 -24.74
N PRO A 183 6.21 -5.91 -25.99
CA PRO A 183 6.32 -4.95 -27.09
C PRO A 183 5.60 -3.64 -26.75
N LEU A 184 6.15 -2.50 -27.21
CA LEU A 184 5.60 -1.18 -26.85
C LEU A 184 4.17 -0.96 -27.35
N GLU A 185 3.80 -1.56 -28.49
CA GLU A 185 2.46 -1.48 -29.07
C GLU A 185 1.41 -2.31 -28.30
N LYS A 186 1.84 -3.30 -27.52
CA LYS A 186 0.95 -4.08 -26.64
C LYS A 186 0.54 -3.22 -25.45
N LYS A 187 -0.75 -2.95 -25.33
CA LYS A 187 -1.28 -2.18 -24.21
C LYS A 187 -1.10 -2.91 -22.88
N ALA A 188 -0.49 -2.24 -21.92
CA ALA A 188 -0.45 -2.69 -20.53
C ALA A 188 -1.81 -2.48 -19.86
N ILE A 189 -2.11 -3.25 -18.83
CA ILE A 189 -3.36 -3.12 -18.07
C ILE A 189 -3.43 -1.72 -17.43
N LEU A 190 -2.32 -1.21 -16.90
CA LEU A 190 -2.23 0.13 -16.30
C LEU A 190 -2.32 1.29 -17.31
N GLU A 191 -2.24 1.06 -18.61
CA GLU A 191 -2.56 2.09 -19.60
C GLU A 191 -4.05 2.46 -19.63
N ASN A 192 -4.92 1.63 -19.05
CA ASN A 192 -6.33 1.98 -18.89
C ASN A 192 -6.47 3.02 -17.75
N PRO A 193 -6.93 4.26 -18.05
CA PRO A 193 -7.08 5.31 -17.05
C PRO A 193 -7.93 4.88 -15.84
N GLN A 194 -8.95 4.07 -16.06
CA GLN A 194 -9.83 3.61 -14.97
C GLN A 194 -9.12 2.67 -14.01
N VAL A 195 -8.19 1.84 -14.52
CA VAL A 195 -7.37 0.95 -13.67
C VAL A 195 -6.38 1.77 -12.84
N LEU A 196 -5.72 2.76 -13.44
CA LEU A 196 -4.84 3.67 -12.71
C LEU A 196 -5.59 4.45 -11.64
N ILE A 197 -6.75 5.03 -11.98
CA ILE A 197 -7.58 5.78 -11.03
C ILE A 197 -8.07 4.84 -9.92
N PHE A 198 -8.46 3.60 -10.23
CA PHE A 198 -8.83 2.62 -9.22
C PHE A 198 -7.68 2.31 -8.26
N ALA A 199 -6.46 2.19 -8.75
CA ALA A 199 -5.31 1.82 -7.93
C ALA A 199 -4.81 2.98 -7.04
N TRP A 200 -4.68 4.20 -7.58
CA TRP A 200 -4.05 5.34 -6.88
C TRP A 200 -4.88 6.63 -6.91
N GLY A 201 -5.91 6.73 -7.77
CA GLY A 201 -6.63 7.98 -8.01
C GLY A 201 -7.43 8.50 -6.82
N HIS A 202 -7.75 7.65 -5.84
CA HIS A 202 -8.49 8.04 -4.63
C HIS A 202 -7.69 8.95 -3.67
N THR A 203 -6.37 8.98 -3.82
CA THR A 203 -5.49 9.94 -3.14
C THR A 203 -5.76 11.38 -3.57
N ILE A 204 -6.08 11.62 -4.86
CA ILE A 204 -6.30 12.96 -5.41
C ILE A 204 -7.44 13.71 -4.69
N PRO A 205 -8.68 13.18 -4.61
CA PRO A 205 -9.76 13.84 -3.89
C PRO A 205 -9.49 13.93 -2.38
N MET A 206 -8.77 12.98 -1.77
CA MET A 206 -8.40 13.07 -0.37
C MET A 206 -7.49 14.27 -0.10
N VAL A 207 -6.45 14.47 -0.93
CA VAL A 207 -5.55 15.62 -0.83
C VAL A 207 -6.29 16.91 -1.11
N ALA A 208 -7.16 16.95 -2.13
CA ALA A 208 -7.98 18.12 -2.44
C ALA A 208 -8.89 18.52 -1.26
N ASP A 209 -9.61 17.56 -0.68
CA ASP A 209 -10.47 17.80 0.49
C ASP A 209 -9.67 18.30 1.70
N ALA A 210 -8.48 17.72 1.95
CA ALA A 210 -7.64 18.09 3.08
C ALA A 210 -7.15 19.55 3.02
N ILE A 211 -6.91 20.08 1.81
CA ILE A 211 -6.46 21.48 1.62
C ILE A 211 -7.59 22.43 1.21
N GLY A 212 -8.83 21.94 1.12
CA GLY A 212 -9.99 22.73 0.72
C GLY A 212 -9.98 23.15 -0.75
N ALA A 213 -9.37 22.37 -1.64
CA ALA A 213 -9.32 22.64 -3.07
C ALA A 213 -10.54 22.06 -3.80
N GLU A 214 -11.11 22.82 -4.74
CA GLU A 214 -12.20 22.37 -5.60
C GLU A 214 -11.65 21.56 -6.77
N LEU A 215 -11.84 20.24 -6.71
CA LEU A 215 -11.38 19.31 -7.74
C LEU A 215 -12.35 19.28 -8.93
N GLU A 216 -11.87 19.67 -10.11
CA GLU A 216 -12.67 19.75 -11.35
C GLU A 216 -12.76 18.40 -12.06
N LYS A 217 -11.63 17.70 -12.21
CA LYS A 217 -11.51 16.41 -12.89
C LYS A 217 -10.23 15.71 -12.51
N ILE A 218 -10.19 14.40 -12.83
CA ILE A 218 -8.98 13.58 -12.77
C ILE A 218 -8.69 13.06 -14.18
N ASP A 219 -7.43 13.14 -14.62
CA ASP A 219 -6.95 12.49 -15.84
C ASP A 219 -5.63 11.76 -15.58
N THR A 220 -5.14 11.02 -16.57
CA THR A 220 -3.95 10.19 -16.46
C THR A 220 -3.05 10.34 -17.67
N ILE A 221 -1.74 10.12 -17.46
CA ILE A 221 -0.73 9.93 -18.50
C ILE A 221 -0.09 8.57 -18.26
N TYR A 222 0.31 7.88 -19.33
CA TYR A 222 1.10 6.65 -19.27
C TYR A 222 2.14 6.65 -20.37
N GLU A 223 3.40 6.45 -20.01
CA GLU A 223 4.55 6.44 -20.92
C GLU A 223 5.35 5.15 -20.72
N LYS A 224 5.86 4.61 -21.82
CA LYS A 224 6.77 3.45 -21.83
C LYS A 224 8.12 3.87 -22.37
N TRP A 225 9.16 3.27 -21.83
CA TRP A 225 10.52 3.41 -22.35
C TRP A 225 10.96 2.08 -22.96
N GLU A 226 11.45 2.15 -24.20
CA GLU A 226 11.98 1.02 -24.95
C GLU A 226 13.41 0.70 -24.47
N ALA A 227 13.67 -0.56 -24.14
CA ALA A 227 15.01 -1.03 -23.85
C ALA A 227 15.85 -1.08 -25.14
N PRO A 228 16.95 -0.32 -25.24
CA PRO A 228 17.78 -0.29 -26.46
C PRO A 228 18.60 -1.57 -26.64
N GLU A 229 18.79 -2.33 -25.58
CA GLU A 229 19.52 -3.59 -25.52
C GLU A 229 18.89 -4.53 -24.52
N ARG A 230 19.32 -5.79 -24.50
CA ARG A 230 18.86 -6.78 -23.53
C ARG A 230 19.34 -6.39 -22.12
N ILE A 231 18.40 -6.28 -21.18
CA ILE A 231 18.65 -5.95 -19.76
C ILE A 231 18.47 -7.21 -18.92
N VAL A 232 19.53 -7.63 -18.21
CA VAL A 232 19.48 -8.76 -17.26
C VAL A 232 19.39 -8.21 -15.86
N PHE A 233 18.49 -8.79 -15.04
CA PHE A 233 18.28 -8.44 -13.63
C PHE A 233 18.09 -9.73 -12.81
N PRO A 234 18.09 -9.68 -11.45
CA PRO A 234 18.12 -10.87 -10.60
C PRO A 234 17.03 -11.92 -10.87
N HIS A 235 15.85 -11.50 -11.36
CA HIS A 235 14.71 -12.39 -11.55
C HIS A 235 14.32 -12.62 -13.01
N GLY A 236 15.15 -12.16 -13.97
CA GLY A 236 14.85 -12.36 -15.39
C GLY A 236 15.66 -11.50 -16.33
N ALA A 237 15.10 -11.29 -17.50
CA ALA A 237 15.65 -10.38 -18.50
C ALA A 237 14.52 -9.71 -19.30
N ILE A 238 14.82 -8.51 -19.81
CA ILE A 238 14.01 -7.76 -20.76
C ILE A 238 14.77 -7.73 -22.07
N GLU A 239 14.13 -8.10 -23.18
CA GLU A 239 14.75 -8.11 -24.49
C GLU A 239 14.78 -6.70 -25.10
N ALA A 240 15.76 -6.45 -25.98
CA ALA A 240 15.82 -5.21 -26.76
C ALA A 240 14.52 -4.97 -27.54
N GLY A 241 14.09 -3.72 -27.63
CA GLY A 241 12.84 -3.35 -28.32
C GLY A 241 11.58 -3.56 -27.49
N THR A 242 11.70 -3.98 -26.22
CA THR A 242 10.55 -4.17 -25.31
C THR A 242 10.54 -3.13 -24.17
N CYS A 243 9.44 -3.06 -23.42
CA CYS A 243 9.27 -2.09 -22.35
C CYS A 243 10.19 -2.40 -21.16
N GLY A 244 11.13 -1.49 -20.85
CA GLY A 244 12.06 -1.60 -19.72
C GLY A 244 11.81 -0.63 -18.59
N ALA A 245 10.93 0.36 -18.79
CA ALA A 245 10.49 1.28 -17.75
C ALA A 245 9.11 1.86 -18.11
N VAL A 246 8.36 2.25 -17.08
CA VAL A 246 7.08 2.94 -17.22
C VAL A 246 7.05 4.18 -16.34
N ARG A 247 6.37 5.22 -16.84
CA ARG A 247 6.07 6.43 -16.10
C ARG A 247 4.60 6.76 -16.29
N PHE A 248 3.90 7.04 -15.20
CA PHE A 248 2.52 7.48 -15.29
C PHE A 248 2.23 8.60 -14.29
N GLU A 249 1.24 9.41 -14.64
CA GLU A 249 0.71 10.45 -13.76
C GLU A 249 -0.80 10.26 -13.60
N ILE A 250 -1.29 10.51 -12.39
CA ILE A 250 -2.70 10.74 -12.08
C ILE A 250 -2.79 12.18 -11.61
N ARG A 251 -3.59 12.99 -12.32
CA ARG A 251 -3.58 14.44 -12.18
C ARG A 251 -4.94 14.97 -11.76
N GLY A 252 -5.00 15.63 -10.63
CA GLY A 252 -6.15 16.37 -10.15
C GLY A 252 -6.10 17.83 -10.63
N TRP A 253 -7.12 18.25 -11.34
CA TRP A 253 -7.25 19.59 -11.92
C TRP A 253 -7.97 20.53 -10.95
N VAL A 254 -7.37 21.67 -10.69
CA VAL A 254 -7.87 22.75 -9.82
C VAL A 254 -7.56 24.08 -10.48
N GLY A 255 -8.60 24.92 -10.72
CA GLY A 255 -8.44 26.20 -11.39
C GLY A 255 -7.91 26.08 -12.82
N GLY A 256 -8.33 25.05 -13.56
CA GLY A 256 -7.94 24.81 -14.95
C GLY A 256 -6.54 24.23 -15.15
N GLU A 257 -5.82 23.84 -14.07
CA GLU A 257 -4.46 23.30 -14.13
C GLU A 257 -4.31 22.03 -13.30
N PRO A 258 -3.39 21.09 -13.68
CA PRO A 258 -3.08 19.91 -12.87
C PRO A 258 -2.22 20.31 -11.66
N ARG A 259 -2.88 20.58 -10.53
CA ARG A 259 -2.23 21.06 -9.30
C ARG A 259 -1.94 19.99 -8.26
N ILE A 260 -2.63 18.86 -8.32
CA ILE A 260 -2.37 17.69 -7.46
C ILE A 260 -1.94 16.56 -8.38
N VAL A 261 -0.70 16.13 -8.30
CA VAL A 261 -0.15 15.11 -9.22
C VAL A 261 0.48 13.98 -8.42
N VAL A 262 0.02 12.76 -8.64
CA VAL A 262 0.68 11.53 -8.22
C VAL A 262 1.39 10.96 -9.45
N GLU A 263 2.69 10.76 -9.36
CA GLU A 263 3.55 10.30 -10.45
C GLU A 263 4.36 9.09 -10.02
N HIS A 264 4.37 8.06 -10.85
CA HIS A 264 5.23 6.89 -10.67
C HIS A 264 6.25 6.80 -11.79
N THR A 265 7.48 6.50 -11.45
CA THR A 265 8.56 6.20 -12.37
C THR A 265 9.19 4.88 -11.98
N ASN A 266 8.77 3.81 -12.65
CA ASN A 266 9.12 2.45 -12.32
C ASN A 266 10.04 1.88 -13.40
N ARG A 267 11.21 1.40 -12.99
CA ARG A 267 12.28 0.89 -13.86
C ARG A 267 12.61 -0.54 -13.52
N ILE A 268 13.01 -1.30 -14.52
CA ILE A 268 13.54 -2.66 -14.28
C ILE A 268 15.02 -2.64 -13.88
N THR A 269 15.70 -1.54 -14.09
CA THR A 269 17.04 -1.23 -13.55
C THR A 269 17.19 0.28 -13.42
N THR A 270 18.07 0.71 -12.54
CA THR A 270 18.41 2.14 -12.37
C THR A 270 18.90 2.81 -13.65
N ALA A 271 19.49 2.07 -14.59
CA ALA A 271 19.97 2.62 -15.86
C ALA A 271 18.86 2.92 -16.86
N ALA A 272 17.69 2.26 -16.75
CA ALA A 272 16.57 2.45 -17.67
C ALA A 272 16.03 3.88 -17.63
N ALA A 273 15.51 4.35 -18.76
CA ALA A 273 14.88 5.66 -18.92
C ALA A 273 15.69 6.83 -18.29
N PRO A 274 16.90 7.12 -18.80
CA PRO A 274 17.85 8.03 -18.13
C PRO A 274 17.35 9.48 -18.01
N HIS A 275 16.37 9.87 -18.83
CA HIS A 275 15.83 11.23 -18.86
C HIS A 275 14.60 11.42 -17.94
N TRP A 276 14.06 10.34 -17.36
CA TRP A 276 12.94 10.42 -16.44
C TRP A 276 13.40 10.77 -15.01
N PRO A 277 12.49 11.19 -14.12
CA PRO A 277 12.82 11.55 -12.73
C PRO A 277 13.70 10.51 -12.03
N ARG A 278 14.72 10.99 -11.31
CA ARG A 278 15.63 10.18 -10.50
C ARG A 278 15.68 10.73 -9.08
N PRO A 279 16.00 9.88 -8.07
CA PRO A 279 16.28 10.36 -6.73
C PRO A 279 17.38 11.43 -6.75
N LYS A 280 17.29 12.37 -5.81
CA LYS A 280 18.35 13.36 -5.54
C LYS A 280 19.18 13.00 -4.31
N ILE A 281 18.63 12.17 -3.41
CA ILE A 281 19.40 11.53 -2.34
C ILE A 281 20.35 10.48 -2.95
N GLU A 282 21.41 10.11 -2.21
CA GLU A 282 22.33 9.04 -2.62
C GLU A 282 21.65 7.67 -2.51
N ASP A 283 20.68 7.42 -3.39
CA ASP A 283 19.91 6.21 -3.45
C ASP A 283 19.36 5.96 -4.86
N ASN A 284 18.95 4.72 -5.14
CA ASN A 284 18.34 4.33 -6.41
C ASN A 284 16.83 4.52 -6.40
N ASP A 285 16.24 4.67 -5.23
CA ASP A 285 14.79 4.69 -5.01
C ASP A 285 14.41 5.79 -4.04
N ALA A 286 13.32 6.50 -4.32
CA ALA A 286 12.78 7.52 -3.43
C ALA A 286 11.29 7.73 -3.61
N TYR A 287 10.63 8.09 -2.51
CA TYR A 287 9.37 8.82 -2.52
C TYR A 287 9.69 10.29 -2.38
N ARG A 288 9.30 11.11 -3.37
CA ARG A 288 9.57 12.55 -3.39
C ARG A 288 8.27 13.32 -3.33
N ILE A 289 8.26 14.34 -2.48
CA ILE A 289 7.17 15.31 -2.39
C ILE A 289 7.71 16.69 -2.75
N VAL A 290 7.08 17.34 -3.71
CA VAL A 290 7.39 18.72 -4.10
C VAL A 290 6.13 19.54 -3.89
N VAL A 291 6.17 20.51 -2.98
CA VAL A 291 5.13 21.51 -2.78
C VAL A 291 5.63 22.83 -3.32
N GLU A 292 4.94 23.37 -4.32
CA GLU A 292 5.11 24.74 -4.78
C GLU A 292 4.14 25.62 -4.01
N GLY A 293 4.65 26.67 -3.35
CA GLY A 293 3.81 27.49 -2.49
C GLY A 293 4.62 28.49 -1.65
N SER A 294 4.18 28.71 -0.41
CA SER A 294 4.87 29.57 0.53
C SER A 294 4.89 28.93 1.92
N PRO A 295 6.03 28.32 2.33
CA PRO A 295 7.25 28.09 1.56
C PRO A 295 7.10 27.00 0.48
N ASN A 296 8.07 26.93 -0.45
CA ASN A 296 8.29 25.72 -1.26
C ASN A 296 8.92 24.63 -0.40
N ILE A 297 8.48 23.38 -0.62
CA ILE A 297 9.02 22.22 0.11
C ILE A 297 9.46 21.16 -0.90
N VAL A 298 10.66 20.61 -0.70
CA VAL A 298 11.13 19.41 -1.39
C VAL A 298 11.59 18.42 -0.33
N GLN A 299 11.03 17.23 -0.35
CA GLN A 299 11.36 16.15 0.56
C GLN A 299 11.55 14.86 -0.23
N GLU A 300 12.55 14.07 0.14
CA GLU A 300 12.76 12.70 -0.35
C GLU A 300 12.94 11.75 0.82
N THR A 301 12.36 10.55 0.69
CA THR A 301 12.46 9.46 1.66
C THR A 301 12.78 8.17 0.93
N ALA A 302 13.76 7.43 1.40
CA ALA A 302 14.06 6.07 0.98
C ALA A 302 13.68 5.07 2.08
N PHE A 303 13.07 3.97 1.69
CA PHE A 303 12.80 2.84 2.59
C PHE A 303 13.77 1.72 2.26
N ARG A 304 14.37 1.10 3.29
CA ARG A 304 15.35 0.03 3.12
C ARG A 304 14.95 -1.15 4.00
N GLY A 305 14.85 -2.31 3.39
CA GLY A 305 14.72 -3.59 4.08
C GLY A 305 16.08 -4.16 4.46
N ALA A 306 16.10 -5.41 4.88
CA ALA A 306 17.34 -6.13 5.15
C ALA A 306 18.22 -6.16 3.90
N GLY A 307 19.52 -5.95 4.08
CA GLY A 307 20.48 -5.89 2.98
C GLY A 307 20.39 -4.62 2.10
N GLY A 308 19.60 -3.61 2.50
CA GLY A 308 19.46 -2.36 1.76
C GLY A 308 18.42 -2.41 0.62
N ASP A 309 17.63 -3.48 0.50
CA ASP A 309 16.64 -3.64 -0.57
C ASP A 309 15.43 -2.69 -0.37
N ALA A 310 15.18 -1.83 -1.37
CA ALA A 310 14.11 -0.86 -1.34
C ALA A 310 12.73 -1.51 -1.46
N ASN A 311 12.57 -2.52 -2.32
CA ASN A 311 11.30 -3.21 -2.51
C ASN A 311 10.88 -3.95 -1.23
N ALA A 312 11.84 -4.61 -0.56
CA ALA A 312 11.61 -5.21 0.74
C ALA A 312 11.27 -4.14 1.81
N GLY A 313 11.97 -3.00 1.81
CA GLY A 313 11.70 -1.89 2.71
C GLY A 313 10.31 -1.28 2.53
N GLY A 314 9.90 -1.00 1.29
CA GLY A 314 8.59 -0.48 0.95
C GLY A 314 7.45 -1.45 1.32
N CYS A 315 7.62 -2.73 1.02
CA CYS A 315 6.63 -3.76 1.37
C CYS A 315 6.49 -3.95 2.89
N LEU A 316 7.62 -3.91 3.63
CA LEU A 316 7.57 -3.94 5.10
C LEU A 316 6.86 -2.71 5.65
N ALA A 317 7.21 -1.52 5.19
CA ALA A 317 6.56 -0.27 5.60
C ALA A 317 5.05 -0.29 5.30
N THR A 318 4.64 -0.82 4.13
CA THR A 318 3.24 -1.04 3.77
C THR A 318 2.51 -1.88 4.82
N GLY A 319 3.04 -3.03 5.16
CA GLY A 319 2.44 -3.92 6.15
C GLY A 319 2.40 -3.32 7.55
N MET A 320 3.51 -2.73 7.99
CA MET A 320 3.62 -2.15 9.34
C MET A 320 2.78 -0.89 9.50
N ARG A 321 2.58 -0.10 8.45
CA ARG A 321 1.64 1.05 8.49
C ARG A 321 0.22 0.59 8.84
N ALA A 322 -0.24 -0.52 8.26
CA ALA A 322 -1.55 -1.09 8.58
C ALA A 322 -1.59 -1.66 10.02
N VAL A 323 -0.58 -2.42 10.41
CA VAL A 323 -0.51 -3.02 11.75
C VAL A 323 -0.46 -1.97 12.85
N ASN A 324 0.40 -0.96 12.71
CA ASN A 324 0.54 0.12 13.69
C ASN A 324 -0.74 0.95 13.83
N ALA A 325 -1.65 0.90 12.85
CA ALA A 325 -2.96 1.54 12.92
C ALA A 325 -3.98 0.78 13.78
N ILE A 326 -3.79 -0.51 14.07
CA ILE A 326 -4.76 -1.35 14.79
C ILE A 326 -5.26 -0.67 16.09
N PRO A 327 -4.40 -0.15 16.99
CA PRO A 327 -4.86 0.48 18.21
C PRO A 327 -5.79 1.68 17.96
N ALA A 328 -5.43 2.53 17.00
CA ALA A 328 -6.24 3.71 16.66
C ALA A 328 -7.57 3.32 15.99
N VAL A 329 -7.56 2.30 15.13
CA VAL A 329 -8.76 1.78 14.46
C VAL A 329 -9.70 1.12 15.45
N CYS A 330 -9.17 0.36 16.42
CA CYS A 330 -9.96 -0.25 17.49
C CYS A 330 -10.59 0.79 18.45
N ALA A 331 -9.96 1.95 18.59
CA ALA A 331 -10.46 3.04 19.43
C ALA A 331 -11.40 4.01 18.69
N ALA A 332 -11.47 3.91 17.37
CA ALA A 332 -12.29 4.80 16.53
C ALA A 332 -13.79 4.51 16.64
N LYS A 333 -14.61 5.47 16.22
CA LYS A 333 -16.04 5.23 16.04
C LYS A 333 -16.26 4.27 14.86
N PRO A 334 -17.27 3.38 14.94
CA PRO A 334 -17.58 2.45 13.87
C PRO A 334 -17.77 3.12 12.53
N GLY A 335 -17.11 2.60 11.49
CA GLY A 335 -17.22 3.12 10.13
C GLY A 335 -16.00 2.86 9.26
N LEU A 336 -16.07 3.34 8.01
CA LEU A 336 -14.94 3.36 7.09
C LEU A 336 -14.10 4.60 7.37
N LEU A 337 -12.81 4.40 7.61
CA LEU A 337 -11.88 5.43 8.04
C LEU A 337 -10.89 5.76 6.92
N SER A 338 -10.48 7.01 6.87
CA SER A 338 -9.37 7.52 6.09
C SER A 338 -8.26 8.06 7.00
N PRO A 339 -7.08 8.42 6.48
CA PRO A 339 -6.05 9.12 7.26
C PRO A 339 -6.53 10.44 7.90
N LEU A 340 -7.60 11.05 7.36
CA LEU A 340 -8.18 12.29 7.89
C LEU A 340 -9.02 12.08 9.16
N ASP A 341 -9.41 10.84 9.46
CA ASP A 341 -10.28 10.47 10.58
C ASP A 341 -9.49 9.97 11.80
N LEU A 342 -8.20 9.66 11.62
CA LEU A 342 -7.37 9.02 12.62
C LEU A 342 -6.33 9.98 13.21
N PRO A 343 -5.94 9.80 14.49
CA PRO A 343 -4.84 10.54 15.06
C PRO A 343 -3.51 10.15 14.41
N LEU A 344 -2.42 10.84 14.77
CA LEU A 344 -1.08 10.39 14.44
C LEU A 344 -0.89 8.94 14.91
N ILE A 345 -0.39 8.09 14.01
CA ILE A 345 -0.12 6.68 14.27
C ILE A 345 1.41 6.48 14.34
N PRO A 346 2.02 6.54 15.53
CA PRO A 346 3.42 6.17 15.72
C PRO A 346 3.57 4.65 15.77
N GLY A 347 4.78 4.15 15.53
CA GLY A 347 5.13 2.78 15.90
C GLY A 347 5.28 2.68 17.41
N HIS A 348 4.29 2.11 18.10
CA HIS A 348 4.33 1.95 19.55
C HIS A 348 5.21 0.77 19.93
N HIS A 349 6.04 0.90 20.97
CA HIS A 349 6.99 -0.12 21.45
C HIS A 349 7.94 -0.69 20.37
N ASN A 350 8.16 0.02 19.27
CA ASN A 350 9.06 -0.44 18.18
C ASN A 350 10.53 -0.23 18.50
N MET A 351 10.88 0.49 19.57
CA MET A 351 12.26 0.68 20.00
C MET A 351 12.72 -0.52 20.82
N HIS A 352 13.45 -1.45 20.19
CA HIS A 352 14.03 -2.61 20.85
C HIS A 352 15.49 -2.36 21.19
N LEU A 353 15.80 -2.18 22.48
CA LEU A 353 17.16 -1.94 22.96
C LEU A 353 18.07 -3.18 22.92
N ASN A 354 17.52 -4.39 22.68
CA ASN A 354 18.25 -5.66 22.81
C ASN A 354 18.03 -6.66 21.65
N ARG A 355 17.58 -6.25 20.48
CA ARG A 355 17.66 -7.16 19.32
C ARG A 355 19.12 -7.31 18.90
N ARG A 356 19.85 -8.28 19.50
CA ARG A 356 20.99 -8.86 18.83
C ARG A 356 20.42 -9.46 17.54
N THR A 357 20.82 -8.88 16.42
CA THR A 357 20.55 -9.44 15.10
C THR A 357 20.92 -10.91 15.12
N ALA A 358 19.91 -11.78 15.10
CA ALA A 358 20.14 -13.18 14.74
C ALA A 358 20.68 -13.13 13.30
N ARG A 359 21.99 -13.42 13.16
CA ARG A 359 22.71 -13.55 11.90
C ARG A 359 22.20 -14.75 11.13
#